data_cca2035b42c0f3ccff851f3384a68a2f
#
_entry.id   cca2035b42c0f3ccff851f3384a68a2f
#
_cell.length_a   1.000
_cell.length_b   1.000
_cell.length_c   1.000
_cell.angle_alpha   90.00
_cell.angle_beta   90.00
_cell.angle_gamma   90.00
#
_symmetry.space_group_name_H-M   'P 1'
#
loop_
_entity.id
_entity.type
_entity.pdbx_description
1 polymer ?
#
loop_
_entity_poly.entity_id
_entity_poly.type
_entity_poly.pdbx_seq_one_letter_code
_entity_poly.pdbx_strand_id
1 'polypeptide(L)'
;MITNPPDTIVSHGCPCCNGGQPAVTAAAIENKQVALHLEAAKAAAGSDLTAYLKLADATHPNANAPTIEEMMNWPAPDPGKAFDNLYFVGSRWVSAWALVTDAGIILIDTMDNDEEAEQLIEGGMRKLGLNPTDIRIILVTHGHGDHYGGVNYLTNKYPARVLMSGIDWDTVVTGQLEFDFPNWGRPPKRET
;
A
#
# COMPACT_ATOMS: atom_id res chain seq x y z
N MET A 1 19.04 20.94 -33.71
CA MET A 1 17.75 20.21 -33.71
C MET A 1 18.07 18.81 -33.20
N ILE A 2 17.77 18.53 -31.94
CA ILE A 2 17.97 17.22 -31.34
C ILE A 2 16.59 16.58 -31.36
N THR A 3 16.42 15.56 -32.18
CA THR A 3 15.17 14.78 -32.26
C THR A 3 15.23 13.74 -31.15
N ASN A 4 14.33 13.84 -30.19
CA ASN A 4 14.08 12.78 -29.21
C ASN A 4 13.49 11.56 -29.94
N PRO A 5 13.93 10.33 -29.61
CA PRO A 5 13.24 9.13 -30.08
C PRO A 5 11.87 9.01 -29.39
N PRO A 6 10.90 8.33 -30.00
CA PRO A 6 9.59 8.16 -29.38
C PRO A 6 9.71 7.31 -28.11
N ASP A 7 9.17 7.84 -27.02
CA ASP A 7 9.02 7.13 -25.75
C ASP A 7 8.13 5.89 -25.97
N THR A 8 8.76 4.75 -26.09
CA THR A 8 8.05 3.48 -25.93
C THR A 8 7.85 3.32 -24.41
N ILE A 9 6.67 3.66 -23.93
CA ILE A 9 6.26 3.32 -22.56
C ILE A 9 6.21 1.80 -22.48
N VAL A 10 7.28 1.22 -21.99
CA VAL A 10 7.28 -0.18 -21.57
C VAL A 10 6.56 -0.20 -20.22
N SER A 11 5.32 -0.69 -20.20
CA SER A 11 4.58 -0.93 -18.96
C SER A 11 5.38 -1.94 -18.13
N HIS A 12 6.03 -1.46 -17.10
CA HIS A 12 6.71 -2.33 -16.15
C HIS A 12 5.71 -2.62 -15.04
N GLY A 13 5.00 -3.77 -15.17
CA GLY A 13 4.11 -4.27 -14.12
C GLY A 13 4.84 -4.28 -12.77
N CYS A 14 4.17 -3.81 -11.74
CA CYS A 14 4.72 -3.85 -10.39
C CYS A 14 4.98 -5.32 -10.01
N PRO A 15 6.23 -5.74 -9.74
CA PRO A 15 6.55 -7.14 -9.46
C PRO A 15 5.82 -7.71 -8.22
N CYS A 16 5.35 -6.84 -7.33
CA CYS A 16 4.64 -7.25 -6.12
C CYS A 16 3.17 -7.63 -6.35
N CYS A 17 2.62 -7.36 -7.54
CA CYS A 17 1.19 -7.41 -7.80
C CYS A 17 0.76 -8.50 -8.79
N ASN A 18 1.69 -9.13 -9.46
CA ASN A 18 1.40 -10.34 -10.20
C ASN A 18 1.38 -11.53 -9.23
N GLY A 19 0.27 -12.20 -9.09
CA GLY A 19 0.05 -13.36 -8.20
C GLY A 19 0.90 -14.60 -8.45
N GLY A 20 2.00 -14.45 -9.19
CA GLY A 20 3.18 -15.28 -9.20
C GLY A 20 4.37 -14.36 -9.00
N GLN A 21 5.19 -14.61 -7.98
CA GLN A 21 6.51 -13.99 -7.92
C GLN A 21 7.15 -14.15 -9.31
N PRO A 22 7.66 -13.08 -9.94
CA PRO A 22 8.40 -13.23 -11.16
C PRO A 22 9.53 -14.21 -10.83
N ALA A 23 9.56 -15.36 -11.52
CA ALA A 23 10.69 -16.23 -11.41
C ALA A 23 11.91 -15.36 -11.70
N VAL A 24 12.77 -15.15 -10.70
CA VAL A 24 14.04 -14.44 -10.89
C VAL A 24 14.74 -15.25 -11.97
N THR A 25 14.75 -14.73 -13.19
CA THR A 25 15.34 -15.46 -14.30
C THR A 25 16.84 -15.59 -14.03
N ALA A 26 17.45 -16.68 -14.44
CA ALA A 26 18.91 -16.86 -14.34
C ALA A 26 19.68 -15.63 -14.87
N ALA A 27 19.14 -14.93 -15.88
CA ALA A 27 19.67 -13.69 -16.42
C ALA A 27 19.70 -12.53 -15.40
N ALA A 28 18.78 -12.47 -14.42
CA ALA A 28 18.84 -11.43 -13.37
C ALA A 28 19.94 -11.74 -12.33
N ILE A 29 20.19 -13.03 -12.08
CA ILE A 29 21.24 -13.49 -11.15
C ILE A 29 22.64 -13.22 -11.73
N GLU A 30 22.79 -13.33 -13.05
CA GLU A 30 24.05 -13.09 -13.76
C GLU A 30 24.36 -11.60 -14.00
N ASN A 31 23.44 -10.70 -13.69
CA ASN A 31 23.64 -9.28 -13.89
C ASN A 31 24.70 -8.74 -12.90
N LYS A 32 25.86 -8.32 -13.44
CA LYS A 32 26.96 -7.76 -12.64
C LYS A 32 26.54 -6.56 -11.78
N GLN A 33 25.58 -5.76 -12.23
CA GLN A 33 25.07 -4.62 -11.45
C GLN A 33 24.28 -5.09 -10.23
N VAL A 34 23.48 -6.14 -10.36
CA VAL A 34 22.76 -6.75 -9.21
C VAL A 34 23.77 -7.24 -8.17
N ALA A 35 24.79 -7.97 -8.60
CA ALA A 35 25.86 -8.45 -7.71
C ALA A 35 26.57 -7.31 -6.98
N LEU A 36 26.94 -6.23 -7.70
CA LEU A 36 27.57 -5.06 -7.08
C LEU A 36 26.68 -4.38 -6.04
N HIS A 37 25.38 -4.22 -6.32
CA HIS A 37 24.44 -3.63 -5.38
C HIS A 37 24.20 -4.52 -4.16
N LEU A 38 24.15 -5.84 -4.32
CA LEU A 38 24.03 -6.78 -3.20
C LEU A 38 25.26 -6.73 -2.29
N GLU A 39 26.46 -6.69 -2.87
CA GLU A 39 27.70 -6.56 -2.07
C GLU A 39 27.76 -5.21 -1.33
N ALA A 40 27.35 -4.12 -1.99
CA ALA A 40 27.28 -2.81 -1.35
C ALA A 40 26.23 -2.80 -0.20
N ALA A 41 25.08 -3.43 -0.40
CA ALA A 41 24.06 -3.57 0.63
C ALA A 41 24.56 -4.40 1.83
N LYS A 42 25.26 -5.52 1.57
CA LYS A 42 25.87 -6.34 2.63
C LYS A 42 26.90 -5.54 3.44
N ALA A 43 27.74 -4.76 2.76
CA ALA A 43 28.75 -3.93 3.42
C ALA A 43 28.11 -2.83 4.28
N ALA A 44 27.00 -2.22 3.80
CA ALA A 44 26.31 -1.16 4.52
C ALA A 44 25.49 -1.68 5.72
N ALA A 45 24.97 -2.90 5.64
CA ALA A 45 24.07 -3.46 6.65
C ALA A 45 24.75 -3.77 8.00
N GLY A 46 26.07 -3.99 8.00
CA GLY A 46 26.75 -4.41 9.21
C GLY A 46 26.20 -5.71 9.79
N SER A 47 26.34 -5.89 11.11
CA SER A 47 25.82 -7.06 11.83
C SER A 47 24.34 -6.94 12.19
N ASP A 48 23.83 -5.75 12.39
CA ASP A 48 22.51 -5.45 12.92
C ASP A 48 21.38 -5.58 11.88
N LEU A 49 21.68 -5.33 10.60
CA LEU A 49 20.68 -5.40 9.52
C LEU A 49 20.76 -6.68 8.67
N THR A 50 21.62 -7.65 9.04
CA THR A 50 21.81 -8.89 8.27
C THR A 50 20.50 -9.69 8.09
N ALA A 51 19.59 -9.66 9.07
CA ALA A 51 18.29 -10.33 8.95
C ALA A 51 17.43 -9.74 7.84
N TYR A 52 17.47 -8.42 7.67
CA TYR A 52 16.72 -7.72 6.61
C TYR A 52 17.31 -7.96 5.23
N LEU A 53 18.62 -8.08 5.12
CA LEU A 53 19.28 -8.47 3.86
C LEU A 53 18.78 -9.81 3.32
N LYS A 54 18.56 -10.78 4.21
CA LYS A 54 18.03 -12.10 3.82
C LYS A 54 16.61 -12.00 3.25
N LEU A 55 15.80 -11.06 3.75
CA LEU A 55 14.45 -10.82 3.23
C LEU A 55 14.49 -10.11 1.87
N ALA A 56 15.47 -9.23 1.66
CA ALA A 56 15.62 -8.47 0.41
C ALA A 56 16.42 -9.21 -0.67
N ASP A 57 17.04 -10.37 -0.36
CA ASP A 57 17.84 -11.13 -1.32
C ASP A 57 16.97 -11.90 -2.30
N ALA A 58 16.67 -11.24 -3.43
CA ALA A 58 15.88 -11.82 -4.52
C ALA A 58 16.59 -13.00 -5.23
N THR A 59 17.88 -13.23 -4.98
CA THR A 59 18.61 -14.39 -5.55
C THR A 59 18.27 -15.70 -4.84
N HIS A 60 17.70 -15.61 -3.63
CA HIS A 60 17.26 -16.75 -2.83
C HIS A 60 15.79 -16.56 -2.42
N PRO A 61 14.86 -16.62 -3.37
CA PRO A 61 13.44 -16.48 -3.05
C PRO A 61 13.03 -17.53 -2.01
N ASN A 62 12.32 -17.09 -0.98
CA ASN A 62 11.79 -18.01 0.01
C ASN A 62 10.69 -18.87 -0.62
N ALA A 63 10.97 -20.15 -0.87
CA ALA A 63 10.01 -21.08 -1.44
C ALA A 63 8.75 -21.29 -0.56
N ASN A 64 8.82 -20.87 0.70
CA ASN A 64 7.71 -20.92 1.66
C ASN A 64 7.12 -19.52 1.93
N ALA A 65 7.41 -18.53 1.09
CA ALA A 65 6.76 -17.23 1.21
C ALA A 65 5.25 -17.41 0.97
N PRO A 66 4.40 -16.80 1.81
CA PRO A 66 2.95 -16.88 1.59
C PRO A 66 2.58 -16.21 0.27
N THR A 67 1.54 -16.71 -0.36
CA THR A 67 0.94 -16.05 -1.52
C THR A 67 0.23 -14.77 -1.10
N ILE A 68 -0.03 -13.88 -2.05
CA ILE A 68 -0.83 -12.66 -1.81
C ILE A 68 -2.20 -13.03 -1.23
N GLU A 69 -2.87 -14.03 -1.81
CA GLU A 69 -4.17 -14.51 -1.35
C GLU A 69 -4.13 -15.01 0.11
N GLU A 70 -3.08 -15.75 0.50
CA GLU A 70 -2.89 -16.16 1.89
C GLU A 70 -2.70 -14.97 2.82
N MET A 71 -1.89 -13.97 2.40
CA MET A 71 -1.64 -12.77 3.19
C MET A 71 -2.90 -11.91 3.38
N MET A 72 -3.71 -11.74 2.34
CA MET A 72 -4.99 -11.02 2.39
C MET A 72 -5.99 -11.69 3.35
N ASN A 73 -5.93 -13.01 3.49
CA ASN A 73 -6.80 -13.77 4.38
C ASN A 73 -6.26 -13.92 5.82
N TRP A 74 -5.14 -13.30 6.16
CA TRP A 74 -4.65 -13.35 7.53
C TRP A 74 -5.58 -12.60 8.48
N PRO A 75 -5.78 -13.13 9.71
CA PRO A 75 -6.56 -12.45 10.72
C PRO A 75 -6.01 -11.03 10.96
N ALA A 76 -6.88 -10.04 10.93
CA ALA A 76 -6.49 -8.68 11.24
C ALA A 76 -5.94 -8.60 12.69
N PRO A 77 -4.85 -7.87 12.93
CA PRO A 77 -4.37 -7.61 14.28
C PRO A 77 -5.37 -6.71 15.03
N ASP A 78 -5.30 -6.73 16.35
CA ASP A 78 -6.06 -5.77 17.13
C ASP A 78 -5.63 -4.33 16.81
N PRO A 79 -6.56 -3.39 16.70
CA PRO A 79 -6.22 -1.99 16.55
C PRO A 79 -5.45 -1.50 17.77
N GLY A 80 -4.50 -0.60 17.58
CA GLY A 80 -3.60 -0.20 18.64
C GLY A 80 -3.06 1.22 18.53
N LYS A 81 -2.73 1.80 19.66
CA LYS A 81 -2.04 3.08 19.74
C LYS A 81 -0.54 2.84 19.53
N ALA A 82 0.01 3.41 18.45
CA ALA A 82 1.44 3.29 18.14
C ALA A 82 2.28 4.42 18.75
N PHE A 83 1.77 5.64 18.72
CA PHE A 83 2.39 6.84 19.30
C PHE A 83 1.32 7.69 19.98
N ASP A 84 1.70 8.86 20.50
CA ASP A 84 0.80 9.72 21.30
C ASP A 84 -0.52 10.04 20.59
N ASN A 85 -0.50 10.23 19.28
CA ASN A 85 -1.66 10.60 18.48
C ASN A 85 -1.82 9.78 17.20
N LEU A 86 -1.04 8.70 17.01
CA LEU A 86 -1.09 7.82 15.85
C LEU A 86 -1.59 6.44 16.25
N TYR A 87 -2.64 5.98 15.57
CA TYR A 87 -3.32 4.72 15.88
C TYR A 87 -3.40 3.84 14.64
N PHE A 88 -3.08 2.56 14.80
CA PHE A 88 -3.21 1.55 13.76
C PHE A 88 -4.66 1.02 13.72
N VAL A 89 -5.24 0.97 12.54
CA VAL A 89 -6.61 0.49 12.28
C VAL A 89 -6.72 -0.34 10.99
N GLY A 90 -5.65 -1.00 10.60
CA GLY A 90 -5.54 -1.75 9.35
C GLY A 90 -5.60 -3.27 9.52
N SER A 91 -5.28 -3.96 8.44
CA SER A 91 -5.13 -5.42 8.39
C SER A 91 -3.67 -5.83 8.60
N ARG A 92 -3.41 -7.13 8.52
CA ARG A 92 -2.04 -7.65 8.49
C ARG A 92 -1.40 -7.54 7.08
N TRP A 93 -2.24 -7.42 6.07
CA TRP A 93 -1.84 -7.29 4.66
C TRP A 93 -1.47 -5.84 4.32
N VAL A 94 -2.40 -4.92 4.53
CA VAL A 94 -2.18 -3.48 4.33
C VAL A 94 -2.51 -2.72 5.60
N SER A 95 -1.85 -1.59 5.81
CA SER A 95 -2.04 -0.79 7.01
C SER A 95 -2.88 0.44 6.73
N ALA A 96 -3.76 0.78 7.68
CA ALA A 96 -4.40 2.08 7.75
C ALA A 96 -4.13 2.72 9.10
N TRP A 97 -4.05 4.05 9.13
CA TRP A 97 -3.66 4.80 10.32
C TRP A 97 -4.57 5.98 10.58
N ALA A 98 -4.97 6.17 11.82
CA ALA A 98 -5.68 7.36 12.27
C ALA A 98 -4.72 8.28 13.03
N LEU A 99 -4.43 9.44 12.45
CA LEU A 99 -3.64 10.51 13.10
C LEU A 99 -4.59 11.53 13.70
N VAL A 100 -4.63 11.59 15.03
CA VAL A 100 -5.46 12.53 15.78
C VAL A 100 -4.77 13.88 15.85
N THR A 101 -5.49 14.94 15.48
CA THR A 101 -5.02 16.33 15.56
C THR A 101 -6.07 17.21 16.25
N ASP A 102 -5.71 18.43 16.59
CA ASP A 102 -6.65 19.42 17.18
C ASP A 102 -7.78 19.79 16.19
N ALA A 103 -7.55 19.61 14.87
CA ALA A 103 -8.53 19.91 13.81
C ALA A 103 -9.40 18.70 13.41
N GLY A 104 -9.21 17.57 14.05
CA GLY A 104 -9.86 16.31 13.72
C GLY A 104 -8.87 15.21 13.34
N ILE A 105 -9.34 14.16 12.71
CA ILE A 105 -8.56 12.97 12.36
C ILE A 105 -8.18 13.01 10.89
N ILE A 106 -6.90 12.76 10.60
CA ILE A 106 -6.39 12.41 9.28
C ILE A 106 -6.32 10.90 9.23
N LEU A 107 -7.12 10.28 8.37
CA LEU A 107 -7.04 8.86 8.07
C LEU A 107 -6.06 8.65 6.92
N ILE A 108 -5.12 7.74 7.09
CA ILE A 108 -4.13 7.39 6.06
C ILE A 108 -4.49 6.00 5.56
N ASP A 109 -4.83 5.90 4.29
CA ASP A 109 -5.36 4.74 3.57
C ASP A 109 -6.71 4.20 4.10
N THR A 110 -7.38 3.38 3.30
CA THR A 110 -8.77 2.98 3.57
C THR A 110 -9.07 1.51 3.31
N MET A 111 -8.06 0.68 3.19
CA MET A 111 -8.20 -0.76 2.96
C MET A 111 -8.76 -1.12 1.57
N ASP A 112 -9.06 -2.41 1.36
CA ASP A 112 -9.45 -2.98 0.07
C ASP A 112 -10.85 -2.57 -0.39
N ASN A 113 -11.80 -2.39 0.56
CA ASN A 113 -13.21 -2.22 0.24
C ASN A 113 -14.03 -1.65 1.40
N ASP A 114 -15.34 -1.50 1.15
CA ASP A 114 -16.30 -0.95 2.10
C ASP A 114 -16.41 -1.79 3.38
N GLU A 115 -16.37 -3.12 3.27
CA GLU A 115 -16.51 -4.03 4.42
C GLU A 115 -15.30 -3.91 5.36
N GLU A 116 -14.10 -3.87 4.82
CA GLU A 116 -12.89 -3.68 5.62
C GLU A 116 -12.82 -2.27 6.23
N ALA A 117 -13.24 -1.25 5.50
CA ALA A 117 -13.35 0.09 6.04
C ALA A 117 -14.33 0.17 7.23
N GLU A 118 -15.46 -0.54 7.15
CA GLU A 118 -16.41 -0.62 8.26
C GLU A 118 -15.85 -1.39 9.45
N GLN A 119 -15.34 -2.60 9.21
CA GLN A 119 -14.93 -3.50 10.27
C GLN A 119 -13.63 -3.09 10.94
N LEU A 120 -12.61 -2.78 10.13
CA LEU A 120 -11.26 -2.52 10.62
C LEU A 120 -11.07 -1.05 10.97
N ILE A 121 -11.45 -0.13 10.09
CA ILE A 121 -11.24 1.31 10.34
C ILE A 121 -12.26 1.83 11.35
N GLU A 122 -13.55 1.81 11.01
CA GLU A 122 -14.58 2.31 11.94
C GLU A 122 -14.61 1.52 13.23
N GLY A 123 -14.66 0.19 13.12
CA GLY A 123 -14.68 -0.70 14.27
C GLY A 123 -13.44 -0.57 15.12
N GLY A 124 -12.27 -0.49 14.51
CA GLY A 124 -10.99 -0.27 15.17
C GLY A 124 -10.91 1.07 15.89
N MET A 125 -11.31 2.16 15.22
CA MET A 125 -11.37 3.49 15.83
C MET A 125 -12.28 3.50 17.06
N ARG A 126 -13.47 2.92 16.97
CA ARG A 126 -14.40 2.83 18.12
C ARG A 126 -13.82 2.02 19.28
N LYS A 127 -13.14 0.89 19.01
CA LYS A 127 -12.47 0.11 20.05
C LYS A 127 -11.38 0.91 20.76
N LEU A 128 -10.73 1.83 20.06
CA LEU A 128 -9.71 2.74 20.61
C LEU A 128 -10.29 4.00 21.26
N GLY A 129 -11.62 4.15 21.31
CA GLY A 129 -12.28 5.34 21.85
C GLY A 129 -12.21 6.57 20.94
N LEU A 130 -11.83 6.39 19.67
CA LEU A 130 -11.85 7.44 18.65
C LEU A 130 -13.23 7.51 18.00
N ASN A 131 -13.66 8.73 17.66
CA ASN A 131 -14.92 8.93 16.97
C ASN A 131 -14.71 9.06 15.45
N PRO A 132 -15.21 8.13 14.63
CA PRO A 132 -15.08 8.21 13.17
C PRO A 132 -15.69 9.48 12.54
N THR A 133 -16.66 10.12 13.23
CA THR A 133 -17.23 11.40 12.76
C THR A 133 -16.22 12.55 12.80
N ASP A 134 -15.07 12.38 13.45
CA ASP A 134 -14.00 13.37 13.51
C ASP A 134 -13.00 13.25 12.34
N ILE A 135 -13.18 12.27 11.44
CA ILE A 135 -12.38 12.20 10.21
C ILE A 135 -12.67 13.44 9.35
N ARG A 136 -11.62 14.19 9.03
CA ARG A 136 -11.67 15.41 8.20
C ARG A 136 -10.91 15.25 6.89
N ILE A 137 -9.89 14.43 6.89
CA ILE A 137 -9.03 14.17 5.72
C ILE A 137 -8.83 12.67 5.61
N ILE A 138 -8.93 12.16 4.39
CA ILE A 138 -8.47 10.84 4.00
C ILE A 138 -7.27 11.07 3.07
N LEU A 139 -6.09 10.67 3.50
CA LEU A 139 -4.87 10.72 2.72
C LEU A 139 -4.61 9.33 2.12
N VAL A 140 -4.75 9.19 0.82
CA VAL A 140 -4.41 7.96 0.12
C VAL A 140 -2.95 8.03 -0.31
N THR A 141 -2.15 7.07 0.13
CA THR A 141 -0.70 7.06 -0.10
C THR A 141 -0.34 6.85 -1.55
N HIS A 142 -1.09 6.00 -2.26
CA HIS A 142 -0.93 5.73 -3.69
C HIS A 142 -2.19 5.10 -4.30
N GLY A 143 -2.22 5.00 -5.63
CA GLY A 143 -3.40 4.66 -6.42
C GLY A 143 -3.71 3.16 -6.56
N HIS A 144 -3.36 2.29 -5.60
CA HIS A 144 -3.78 0.90 -5.59
C HIS A 144 -5.09 0.73 -4.80
N GLY A 145 -5.93 -0.23 -5.22
CA GLY A 145 -7.25 -0.44 -4.66
C GLY A 145 -7.28 -0.81 -3.19
N ASP A 146 -6.27 -1.53 -2.72
CA ASP A 146 -6.07 -1.90 -1.33
C ASP A 146 -5.72 -0.70 -0.40
N HIS A 147 -5.54 0.50 -0.97
CA HIS A 147 -5.30 1.74 -0.25
C HIS A 147 -6.45 2.75 -0.36
N TYR A 148 -7.23 2.70 -1.45
CA TYR A 148 -8.37 3.61 -1.63
C TYR A 148 -9.74 2.92 -1.57
N GLY A 149 -9.81 1.59 -1.44
CA GLY A 149 -11.04 0.84 -1.66
C GLY A 149 -12.20 1.24 -0.76
N GLY A 150 -11.95 1.64 0.48
CA GLY A 150 -12.96 2.11 1.42
C GLY A 150 -13.28 3.61 1.37
N VAL A 151 -12.64 4.38 0.46
CA VAL A 151 -12.85 5.85 0.40
C VAL A 151 -14.31 6.21 0.21
N ASN A 152 -15.00 5.57 -0.74
CA ASN A 152 -16.40 5.88 -1.03
C ASN A 152 -17.31 5.60 0.17
N TYR A 153 -17.11 4.50 0.87
CA TYR A 153 -17.84 4.17 2.08
C TYR A 153 -17.68 5.26 3.15
N LEU A 154 -16.45 5.63 3.42
CA LEU A 154 -16.13 6.62 4.46
C LEU A 154 -16.64 8.02 4.11
N THR A 155 -16.47 8.47 2.86
CA THR A 155 -16.93 9.80 2.42
C THR A 155 -18.45 9.91 2.31
N ASN A 156 -19.16 8.81 2.08
CA ASN A 156 -20.61 8.77 2.15
C ASN A 156 -21.16 8.94 3.58
N LYS A 157 -20.36 8.58 4.58
CA LYS A 157 -20.73 8.65 6.01
C LYS A 157 -20.17 9.88 6.73
N TYR A 158 -19.00 10.35 6.32
CA TYR A 158 -18.25 11.40 7.02
C TYR A 158 -17.84 12.50 6.05
N PRO A 159 -17.88 13.78 6.45
CA PRO A 159 -17.53 14.92 5.60
C PRO A 159 -16.00 15.06 5.48
N ALA A 160 -15.32 14.03 5.00
CA ALA A 160 -13.88 13.99 4.84
C ALA A 160 -13.47 14.41 3.41
N ARG A 161 -12.41 15.20 3.31
CA ARG A 161 -11.76 15.51 2.03
C ARG A 161 -10.76 14.42 1.69
N VAL A 162 -10.72 14.02 0.41
CA VAL A 162 -9.76 13.01 -0.07
C VAL A 162 -8.55 13.69 -0.70
N LEU A 163 -7.37 13.32 -0.26
CA LEU A 163 -6.10 13.78 -0.80
C LEU A 163 -5.32 12.58 -1.35
N MET A 164 -4.79 12.76 -2.55
CA MET A 164 -3.94 11.80 -3.26
C MET A 164 -3.00 12.58 -4.18
N SER A 165 -1.87 12.03 -4.58
CA SER A 165 -0.99 12.68 -5.55
C SER A 165 -1.69 12.89 -6.88
N GLY A 166 -1.28 13.91 -7.66
CA GLY A 166 -1.87 14.18 -8.97
C GLY A 166 -1.71 13.00 -9.93
N ILE A 167 -0.57 12.32 -9.88
CA ILE A 167 -0.26 11.15 -10.72
C ILE A 167 -1.18 9.98 -10.36
N ASP A 168 -1.34 9.69 -9.08
CA ASP A 168 -2.21 8.61 -8.62
C ASP A 168 -3.68 8.89 -8.96
N TRP A 169 -4.13 10.14 -8.79
CA TRP A 169 -5.46 10.55 -9.24
C TRP A 169 -5.69 10.28 -10.72
N ASP A 170 -4.73 10.61 -11.56
CA ASP A 170 -4.84 10.39 -13.00
C ASP A 170 -4.89 8.89 -13.32
N THR A 171 -4.06 8.08 -12.65
CA THR A 171 -4.05 6.62 -12.78
C THR A 171 -5.39 5.99 -12.36
N VAL A 172 -5.89 6.37 -11.19
CA VAL A 172 -7.14 5.83 -10.64
C VAL A 172 -8.36 6.21 -11.48
N VAL A 173 -8.45 7.48 -11.92
CA VAL A 173 -9.60 7.97 -12.71
C VAL A 173 -9.60 7.42 -14.13
N THR A 174 -8.43 7.21 -14.73
CA THR A 174 -8.34 6.67 -16.11
C THR A 174 -8.46 5.14 -16.16
N GLY A 175 -8.43 4.47 -15.00
CA GLY A 175 -8.47 3.02 -14.93
C GLY A 175 -7.22 2.36 -15.51
N GLN A 176 -6.10 3.08 -15.58
CA GLN A 176 -4.81 2.57 -16.05
C GLN A 176 -4.06 1.77 -14.95
N LEU A 177 -4.82 1.16 -14.05
CA LEU A 177 -4.25 0.23 -13.09
C LEU A 177 -3.77 -1.02 -13.82
N GLU A 178 -2.53 -1.40 -13.57
CA GLU A 178 -1.92 -2.58 -14.21
C GLU A 178 -2.58 -3.89 -13.79
N PHE A 179 -3.32 -3.87 -12.69
CA PHE A 179 -4.06 -4.98 -12.14
C PHE A 179 -5.20 -4.46 -11.27
N ASP A 180 -6.24 -5.28 -11.20
CA ASP A 180 -7.44 -5.03 -10.41
C ASP A 180 -7.84 -6.35 -9.73
N PHE A 181 -8.16 -6.27 -8.45
CA PHE A 181 -8.66 -7.44 -7.71
C PHE A 181 -10.18 -7.30 -7.53
N PRO A 182 -10.94 -8.40 -7.70
CA PRO A 182 -12.41 -8.35 -7.66
C PRO A 182 -13.02 -7.84 -6.36
N ASN A 183 -12.27 -7.89 -5.26
CA ASN A 183 -12.70 -7.41 -3.94
C ASN A 183 -12.36 -5.95 -3.67
N TRP A 184 -11.65 -5.28 -4.56
CA TRP A 184 -11.33 -3.87 -4.39
C TRP A 184 -12.56 -2.97 -4.58
N GLY A 185 -12.67 -1.95 -3.75
CA GLY A 185 -13.70 -0.92 -3.86
C GLY A 185 -13.54 -0.08 -5.12
N ARG A 186 -14.61 0.59 -5.49
CA ARG A 186 -14.59 1.46 -6.68
C ARG A 186 -13.66 2.65 -6.47
N PRO A 187 -12.97 3.09 -7.52
CA PRO A 187 -12.20 4.33 -7.47
C PRO A 187 -13.01 5.52 -6.95
N PRO A 188 -12.44 6.33 -6.06
CA PRO A 188 -13.08 7.55 -5.61
C PRO A 188 -13.15 8.58 -6.74
N LYS A 189 -14.11 9.51 -6.64
CA LYS A 189 -14.19 10.65 -7.56
C LYS A 189 -13.22 11.74 -7.12
N ARG A 190 -12.46 12.27 -8.07
CA ARG A 190 -11.61 13.45 -7.81
C ARG A 190 -12.50 14.66 -7.61
N GLU A 191 -12.37 15.31 -6.45
CA GLU A 191 -12.98 16.61 -6.22
C GLU A 191 -12.21 17.68 -7.03
N THR A 192 -12.94 18.57 -7.68
CA THR A 192 -12.39 19.68 -8.51
C THR A 192 -12.06 20.88 -7.65
#